data_8b68eeef4aa0f11734ebe20e59ece59d
#
_entry.id   8b68eeef4aa0f11734ebe20e59ece59d
#
_cell.length_a   1.000
_cell.length_b   1.000
_cell.length_c   1.000
_cell.angle_alpha   90.00
_cell.angle_beta   90.00
_cell.angle_gamma   90.00
#
_symmetry.space_group_name_H-M   'P 1'
#
loop_
_entity.id
_entity.type
_entity.pdbx_description
1 polymer ?
#
loop_
_entity_poly.entity_id
_entity_poly.type
_entity_poly.pdbx_seq_one_letter_code
_entity_poly.pdbx_strand_id
1 'polypeptide(L)'
;MNERQLEYFRRKLLNWKADLLDESRTTVTGLQDGTRSIPDVADRASEETDRALELRTRDRQRKLITKIDAALRRIEEGEYGYCEVTGDPISLKRLDARPIATMTLEAQERHERREKVHRDD
;
A
#
# COMPACT_ATOMS: atom_id res chain seq x y z
N MET A 1 -7.58 8.17 20.39
CA MET A 1 -7.52 9.17 19.29
C MET A 1 -8.84 9.93 19.26
N ASN A 2 -8.82 11.25 19.14
CA ASN A 2 -10.05 12.04 19.11
C ASN A 2 -10.64 12.09 17.69
N GLU A 3 -11.86 12.64 17.58
CA GLU A 3 -12.58 12.69 16.29
C GLU A 3 -11.84 13.49 15.22
N ARG A 4 -11.16 14.56 15.61
CA ARG A 4 -10.36 15.38 14.68
C ARG A 4 -9.22 14.59 14.07
N GLN A 5 -8.54 13.83 14.90
CA GLN A 5 -7.41 12.99 14.46
C GLN A 5 -7.89 11.88 13.53
N LEU A 6 -8.99 11.23 13.90
CA LEU A 6 -9.59 10.19 13.05
C LEU A 6 -10.01 10.74 11.70
N GLU A 7 -10.63 11.92 11.66
CA GLU A 7 -11.03 12.55 10.39
C GLU A 7 -9.81 12.95 9.56
N TYR A 8 -8.74 13.42 10.19
CA TYR A 8 -7.48 13.73 9.51
C TYR A 8 -6.93 12.48 8.79
N PHE A 9 -6.85 11.36 9.49
CA PHE A 9 -6.33 10.12 8.92
C PHE A 9 -7.28 9.53 7.88
N ARG A 10 -8.57 9.65 8.09
CA ARG A 10 -9.59 9.23 7.12
C ARG A 10 -9.42 9.96 5.80
N ARG A 11 -9.27 11.28 5.84
CA ARG A 11 -9.04 12.10 4.63
C ARG A 11 -7.72 11.75 3.96
N LYS A 12 -6.69 11.56 4.75
CA LYS A 12 -5.36 11.18 4.24
C LYS A 12 -5.43 9.85 3.50
N LEU A 13 -6.10 8.87 4.06
CA LEU A 13 -6.31 7.57 3.44
C LEU A 13 -7.14 7.67 2.16
N LEU A 14 -8.23 8.42 2.17
CA LEU A 14 -9.10 8.61 1.01
C LEU A 14 -8.36 9.32 -0.13
N ASN A 15 -7.58 10.35 0.18
CA ASN A 15 -6.79 11.07 -0.81
C ASN A 15 -5.73 10.16 -1.42
N TRP A 16 -5.05 9.39 -0.59
CA TRP A 16 -4.05 8.43 -1.07
C TRP A 16 -4.67 7.38 -1.96
N LYS A 17 -5.83 6.84 -1.59
CA LYS A 17 -6.57 5.88 -2.41
C LYS A 17 -6.93 6.48 -3.76
N ALA A 18 -7.44 7.71 -3.78
CA ALA A 18 -7.78 8.42 -5.01
C ALA A 18 -6.56 8.57 -5.93
N ASP A 19 -5.41 8.95 -5.36
CA ASP A 19 -4.16 9.08 -6.11
C ASP A 19 -3.72 7.74 -6.72
N LEU A 20 -3.81 6.66 -5.93
CA LEU A 20 -3.45 5.32 -6.41
C LEU A 20 -4.37 4.85 -7.53
N LEU A 21 -5.67 5.11 -7.42
CA LEU A 21 -6.64 4.76 -8.46
C LEU A 21 -6.38 5.55 -9.74
N ASP A 22 -6.02 6.81 -9.62
CA ASP A 22 -5.70 7.67 -10.75
C ASP A 22 -4.44 7.19 -11.47
N GLU A 23 -3.38 6.89 -10.72
CA GLU A 23 -2.15 6.32 -11.26
C GLU A 23 -2.39 4.97 -11.95
N SER A 24 -3.20 4.11 -11.34
CA SER A 24 -3.56 2.81 -11.90
C SER A 24 -4.31 2.97 -13.22
N ARG A 25 -5.19 3.95 -13.31
CA ARG A 25 -5.94 4.25 -14.53
C ARG A 25 -5.00 4.71 -15.64
N THR A 26 -4.05 5.57 -15.35
CA THR A 26 -3.03 6.04 -16.28
C THR A 26 -2.17 4.88 -16.78
N THR A 27 -1.76 3.98 -15.90
CA THR A 27 -0.97 2.79 -16.24
C THR A 27 -1.73 1.87 -17.20
N VAL A 28 -3.01 1.63 -16.95
CA VAL A 28 -3.88 0.82 -17.83
C VAL A 28 -4.01 1.46 -19.19
N THR A 29 -4.24 2.77 -19.26
CA THR A 29 -4.33 3.50 -20.51
C THR A 29 -3.02 3.38 -21.29
N GLY A 30 -1.88 3.53 -20.64
CA GLY A 30 -0.57 3.35 -21.24
C GLY A 30 -0.34 1.95 -21.81
N LEU A 31 -0.85 0.92 -21.16
CA LEU A 31 -0.78 -0.46 -21.65
C LEU A 31 -1.72 -0.71 -22.84
N GLN A 32 -2.88 -0.05 -22.86
CA GLN A 32 -3.88 -0.20 -23.91
C GLN A 32 -3.54 0.61 -25.16
N ASP A 33 -2.88 1.75 -25.01
CA ASP A 33 -2.45 2.61 -26.10
C ASP A 33 -1.27 2.05 -26.91
N GLY A 34 -1.02 0.77 -26.78
CA GLY A 34 0.08 0.07 -27.45
C GLY A 34 -0.03 0.01 -28.98
N THR A 35 -0.30 1.12 -29.63
CA THR A 35 -0.06 1.29 -31.08
C THR A 35 1.45 1.41 -31.29
N ARG A 36 2.18 0.43 -30.85
CA ARG A 36 3.62 0.41 -31.02
C ARG A 36 3.93 -0.18 -32.39
N SER A 37 4.68 0.55 -33.19
CA SER A 37 5.28 0.00 -34.40
C SER A 37 6.06 -1.25 -34.01
N ILE A 38 6.11 -2.25 -34.88
CA ILE A 38 6.82 -3.50 -34.62
C ILE A 38 8.29 -3.20 -34.34
N PRO A 39 8.76 -3.30 -33.11
CA PRO A 39 10.15 -3.04 -32.79
C PRO A 39 11.04 -4.21 -33.20
N ASP A 40 12.35 -3.98 -33.24
CA ASP A 40 13.30 -5.06 -33.40
C ASP A 40 13.32 -5.96 -32.15
N VAL A 41 14.12 -7.03 -32.18
CA VAL A 41 14.16 -8.03 -31.08
C VAL A 41 14.59 -7.38 -29.76
N ALA A 42 15.54 -6.45 -29.80
CA ALA A 42 16.02 -5.76 -28.60
C ALA A 42 14.92 -4.86 -28.00
N ASP A 43 14.18 -4.15 -28.85
CA ASP A 43 13.08 -3.29 -28.43
C ASP A 43 11.94 -4.13 -27.84
N ARG A 44 11.67 -5.32 -28.39
CA ARG A 44 10.67 -6.24 -27.82
C ARG A 44 11.04 -6.69 -26.43
N ALA A 45 12.30 -7.04 -26.19
CA ALA A 45 12.78 -7.46 -24.88
C ALA A 45 12.64 -6.32 -23.86
N SER A 46 12.97 -5.09 -24.27
CA SER A 46 12.79 -3.91 -23.43
C SER A 46 11.31 -3.64 -23.13
N GLU A 47 10.43 -3.76 -24.12
CA GLU A 47 8.98 -3.60 -23.93
C GLU A 47 8.40 -4.64 -22.98
N GLU A 48 8.81 -5.89 -23.10
CA GLU A 48 8.36 -6.96 -22.20
C GLU A 48 8.81 -6.70 -20.77
N THR A 49 10.04 -6.21 -20.58
CA THR A 49 10.58 -5.83 -19.27
C THR A 49 9.78 -4.67 -18.68
N ASP A 50 9.52 -3.64 -19.49
CA ASP A 50 8.75 -2.47 -19.07
C ASP A 50 7.32 -2.86 -18.69
N ARG A 51 6.70 -3.71 -19.49
CA ARG A 51 5.35 -4.22 -19.19
C ARG A 51 5.33 -5.02 -17.89
N ALA A 52 6.34 -5.86 -17.66
CA ALA A 52 6.45 -6.62 -16.43
C ALA A 52 6.59 -5.71 -15.21
N LEU A 53 7.38 -4.63 -15.33
CA LEU A 53 7.53 -3.63 -14.28
C LEU A 53 6.22 -2.88 -14.01
N GLU A 54 5.50 -2.49 -15.06
CA GLU A 54 4.21 -1.83 -14.95
C GLU A 54 3.19 -2.73 -14.25
N LEU A 55 3.15 -4.02 -14.59
CA LEU A 55 2.25 -4.98 -13.96
C LEU A 55 2.57 -5.19 -12.47
N ARG A 56 3.85 -5.22 -12.11
CA ARG A 56 4.27 -5.31 -10.71
C ARG A 56 3.87 -4.06 -9.92
N THR A 57 4.05 -2.89 -10.52
CA THR A 57 3.65 -1.61 -9.91
C THR A 57 2.14 -1.60 -9.67
N ARG A 58 1.37 -2.01 -10.65
CA ARG A 58 -0.09 -2.10 -10.57
C ARG A 58 -0.54 -3.08 -9.50
N ASP A 59 0.12 -4.23 -9.39
CA ASP A 59 -0.17 -5.22 -8.37
C ASP A 59 0.11 -4.68 -6.96
N ARG A 60 1.23 -3.98 -6.79
CA ARG A 60 1.57 -3.32 -5.54
C ARG A 60 0.56 -2.24 -5.15
N GLN A 61 0.12 -1.43 -6.13
CA GLN A 61 -0.91 -0.42 -5.91
C GLN A 61 -2.23 -1.04 -5.46
N ARG A 62 -2.62 -2.16 -6.07
CA ARG A 62 -3.82 -2.90 -5.69
C ARG A 62 -3.75 -3.39 -4.24
N LYS A 63 -2.60 -3.92 -3.82
CA LYS A 63 -2.37 -4.36 -2.44
C LYS A 63 -2.45 -3.20 -1.47
N LEU A 64 -1.90 -2.03 -1.84
CA LEU A 64 -1.99 -0.82 -1.02
C LEU A 64 -3.44 -0.36 -0.87
N ILE A 65 -4.22 -0.37 -1.95
CA ILE A 65 -5.64 -0.01 -1.91
C ILE A 65 -6.41 -0.94 -0.95
N THR A 66 -6.13 -2.24 -0.99
CA THR A 66 -6.73 -3.20 -0.07
C THR A 66 -6.40 -2.86 1.40
N LYS A 67 -5.15 -2.48 1.68
CA LYS A 67 -4.73 -2.07 3.02
C LYS A 67 -5.37 -0.76 3.46
N ILE A 68 -5.54 0.18 2.52
CA ILE A 68 -6.23 1.46 2.79
C ILE A 68 -7.69 1.20 3.13
N ASP A 69 -8.37 0.35 2.38
CA ASP A 69 -9.76 -0.01 2.63
C ASP A 69 -9.93 -0.68 4.01
N ALA A 70 -8.98 -1.54 4.37
CA ALA A 70 -8.96 -2.16 5.69
C ALA A 70 -8.78 -1.12 6.80
N ALA A 71 -7.89 -0.14 6.60
CA ALA A 71 -7.67 0.95 7.55
C ALA A 71 -8.93 1.82 7.72
N LEU A 72 -9.61 2.12 6.61
CA LEU A 72 -10.86 2.88 6.64
C LEU A 72 -11.95 2.15 7.43
N ARG A 73 -12.04 0.82 7.27
CA ARG A 73 -12.97 0.00 8.07
C ARG A 73 -12.63 0.03 9.55
N ARG A 74 -11.34 0.00 9.90
CA ARG A 74 -10.90 0.09 11.30
C ARG A 74 -11.29 1.43 11.91
N ILE A 75 -11.28 2.52 11.14
CA ILE A 75 -11.76 3.83 11.59
C ILE A 75 -13.25 3.74 11.95
N GLU A 76 -14.06 3.14 11.07
CA GLU A 76 -15.50 2.97 11.29
C GLU A 76 -15.80 2.09 12.50
N GLU A 77 -14.99 1.07 12.73
CA GLU A 77 -15.15 0.12 13.85
C GLU A 77 -14.55 0.63 15.16
N GLY A 78 -13.88 1.77 15.15
CA GLY A 78 -13.23 2.33 16.34
C GLY A 78 -11.94 1.64 16.75
N GLU A 79 -11.33 0.88 15.86
CA GLU A 79 -10.12 0.10 16.14
C GLU A 79 -8.85 0.73 15.54
N TYR A 80 -8.99 1.74 14.70
CA TYR A 80 -7.86 2.41 14.05
C TYR A 80 -6.95 3.08 15.07
N GLY A 81 -5.65 2.94 14.87
CA GLY A 81 -4.64 3.55 15.73
C GLY A 81 -4.19 2.67 16.88
N TYR A 82 -4.72 1.46 16.98
CA TYR A 82 -4.31 0.49 17.99
C TYR A 82 -3.63 -0.70 17.34
N CYS A 83 -2.59 -1.20 17.99
CA CYS A 83 -1.84 -2.35 17.50
C CYS A 83 -2.74 -3.60 17.50
N GLU A 84 -2.81 -4.29 16.36
CA GLU A 84 -3.62 -5.51 16.25
C GLU A 84 -3.07 -6.69 17.05
N VAL A 85 -1.80 -6.63 17.45
CA VAL A 85 -1.14 -7.69 18.21
C VAL A 85 -1.21 -7.44 19.72
N THR A 86 -0.90 -6.22 20.16
CA THR A 86 -0.77 -5.88 21.58
C THR A 86 -1.94 -5.08 22.15
N GLY A 87 -2.73 -4.43 21.28
CA GLY A 87 -3.76 -3.51 21.70
C GLY A 87 -3.25 -2.13 22.10
N ASP A 88 -1.94 -1.92 22.10
CA ASP A 88 -1.35 -0.64 22.47
C ASP A 88 -1.61 0.43 21.42
N PRO A 89 -1.67 1.72 21.82
CA PRO A 89 -1.82 2.79 20.84
C PRO A 89 -0.58 2.88 19.93
N ILE A 90 -0.82 3.07 18.63
CA ILE A 90 0.23 3.36 17.68
C ILE A 90 0.47 4.88 17.72
N SER A 91 1.74 5.30 17.73
CA SER A 91 2.05 6.73 17.80
C SER A 91 1.48 7.49 16.61
N LEU A 92 1.03 8.72 16.83
CA LEU A 92 0.50 9.57 15.77
C LEU A 92 1.56 9.84 14.70
N LYS A 93 2.81 9.98 15.12
CA LYS A 93 3.93 10.18 14.20
C LYS A 93 4.09 8.99 13.25
N ARG A 94 3.97 7.77 13.76
CA ARG A 94 4.04 6.55 12.93
C ARG A 94 2.86 6.47 11.97
N LEU A 95 1.65 6.77 12.45
CA LEU A 95 0.45 6.77 11.61
C LEU A 95 0.50 7.85 10.53
N ASP A 96 1.07 9.01 10.84
CA ASP A 96 1.22 10.08 9.85
C ASP A 96 2.19 9.67 8.74
N ALA A 97 3.27 9.00 9.10
CA ALA A 97 4.24 8.48 8.14
C ALA A 97 3.70 7.26 7.37
N ARG A 98 2.90 6.43 8.04
CA ARG A 98 2.35 5.20 7.45
C ARG A 98 0.91 4.99 7.93
N PRO A 99 -0.08 5.62 7.26
CA PRO A 99 -1.48 5.57 7.70
C PRO A 99 -2.10 4.17 7.73
N ILE A 100 -1.53 3.23 7.00
CA ILE A 100 -2.00 1.83 6.98
C ILE A 100 -1.36 0.97 8.06
N ALA A 101 -0.52 1.53 8.93
CA ALA A 101 0.15 0.77 9.99
C ALA A 101 -0.87 0.15 10.94
N THR A 102 -0.71 -1.15 11.22
CA THR A 102 -1.58 -1.93 12.10
C THR A 102 -0.86 -2.43 13.35
N MET A 103 0.42 -2.15 13.46
CA MET A 103 1.26 -2.58 14.58
C MET A 103 2.12 -1.43 15.07
N THR A 104 2.42 -1.42 16.38
CA THR A 104 3.44 -0.53 16.92
C THR A 104 4.79 -0.92 16.32
N LEU A 105 5.76 -0.01 16.38
CA LEU A 105 7.11 -0.28 15.88
C LEU A 105 7.72 -1.52 16.58
N GLU A 106 7.55 -1.62 17.89
CA GLU A 106 8.06 -2.75 18.68
C GLU A 106 7.42 -4.08 18.26
N ALA A 107 6.11 -4.07 18.04
CA ALA A 107 5.39 -5.27 17.59
C ALA A 107 5.82 -5.67 16.17
N GLN A 108 6.02 -4.70 15.29
CA GLN A 108 6.48 -4.94 13.92
C GLN A 108 7.89 -5.56 13.92
N GLU A 109 8.81 -5.01 14.70
CA GLU A 109 10.17 -5.53 14.82
C GLU A 109 10.18 -6.95 15.36
N ARG A 110 9.33 -7.24 16.35
CA ARG A 110 9.20 -8.57 16.95
C ARG A 110 8.66 -9.58 15.93
N HIS A 111 7.69 -9.16 15.12
CA HIS A 111 7.12 -9.99 14.07
C HIS A 111 8.16 -10.33 13.01
N GLU A 112 8.94 -9.35 12.57
CA GLU A 112 10.02 -9.52 11.60
C GLU A 112 11.11 -10.46 12.12
N ARG A 113 11.47 -10.36 13.39
CA ARG A 113 12.42 -11.27 14.03
C ARG A 113 11.94 -12.71 14.05
N ARG A 114 10.67 -12.92 14.33
CA ARG A 114 10.06 -14.27 14.30
C ARG A 114 10.08 -14.87 12.91
N GLU A 115 9.75 -14.09 11.91
CA GLU A 115 9.79 -14.55 10.52
C GLU A 115 11.21 -14.94 10.11
N LYS A 116 12.19 -14.16 10.51
CA LYS A 116 13.60 -14.42 10.21
C LYS A 116 14.08 -15.72 10.86
N VAL A 117 13.71 -15.96 12.10
CA VAL A 117 14.05 -17.21 12.81
C VAL A 117 13.40 -18.41 12.14
N HIS A 118 12.15 -18.31 11.74
CA HIS A 118 11.44 -19.40 11.05
C HIS A 118 12.03 -19.69 9.67
N ARG A 119 12.61 -18.72 9.00
CA ARG A 119 13.27 -18.92 7.70
C ARG A 119 14.58 -19.66 7.85
N ASP A 120 15.26 -19.47 8.97
CA ASP A 120 16.58 -20.10 9.25
C ASP A 120 16.44 -21.55 9.73
N ASP A 121 15.24 -21.96 10.04
CA ASP A 121 14.91 -23.34 10.40
C ASP A 121 14.53 -24.12 9.13
#